data_dc431efa3c19b1c711723db9a83943f0
#
_entry.id   dc431efa3c19b1c711723db9a83943f0
#
_cell.length_a   1.000
_cell.length_b   1.000
_cell.length_c   1.000
_cell.angle_alpha   90.00
_cell.angle_beta   90.00
_cell.angle_gamma   90.00
#
_symmetry.space_group_name_H-M   'P 1'
#
loop_
_entity.id
_entity.type
_entity.pdbx_description
1 polymer ?
#
loop_
_entity_poly.entity_id
_entity_poly.type
_entity_poly.pdbx_seq_one_letter_code
_entity_poly.pdbx_strand_id
1 'polypeptide(L)'
;MTSILVVRTAPVPGGRRAADLTARAQIRDAAIESFAASGFRASFRDIATRAGVSPALITHHFGSKDALRRECDDEVLRRYASVKTGAIPDIPEGAAERLRDVTHDEAVLTVYVMRAVSSGGRSAQLFLDRLTDQVRDVLTAYEEAGLIRPSRDPEARVRYFAQSAMGAVLMQFLTQTWTTPEEFTRGLLARDGDFVLPMLELYTEGLLSSPDMLEHFLADTGDPSDAPSQSGTPSDPPAG
;
A
#
# COMPACT_ATOMS: atom_id res chain seq x y z
N MET A 1 -52.17 -2.68 43.27
CA MET A 1 -51.98 -3.43 41.99
C MET A 1 -51.63 -2.38 40.95
N THR A 2 -50.34 -2.13 40.74
CA THR A 2 -49.85 -1.10 39.78
C THR A 2 -49.27 -1.83 38.58
N SER A 3 -49.97 -1.73 37.43
CA SER A 3 -49.61 -2.37 36.17
C SER A 3 -48.45 -1.59 35.54
N ILE A 4 -47.28 -2.21 35.43
CA ILE A 4 -46.11 -1.63 34.73
C ILE A 4 -46.35 -1.86 33.23
N LEU A 5 -46.59 -0.76 32.53
CA LEU A 5 -46.67 -0.73 31.06
C LEU A 5 -45.25 -0.82 30.48
N VAL A 6 -44.90 -1.99 29.98
CA VAL A 6 -43.65 -2.17 29.24
C VAL A 6 -43.81 -1.59 27.84
N VAL A 7 -43.32 -0.36 27.65
CA VAL A 7 -43.23 0.24 26.32
C VAL A 7 -42.11 -0.48 25.55
N ARG A 8 -42.50 -1.32 24.61
CA ARG A 8 -41.57 -1.85 23.60
C ARG A 8 -41.20 -0.71 22.65
N THR A 9 -40.03 -0.12 22.86
CA THR A 9 -39.45 0.82 21.88
C THR A 9 -39.11 0.07 20.60
N ALA A 10 -39.72 0.44 19.49
CA ALA A 10 -39.31 -0.06 18.17
C ALA A 10 -37.86 0.34 17.88
N PRO A 11 -37.06 -0.52 17.22
CA PRO A 11 -35.67 -0.18 16.92
C PRO A 11 -35.59 1.03 15.97
N VAL A 12 -34.85 2.05 16.39
CA VAL A 12 -34.59 3.26 15.62
C VAL A 12 -33.91 2.90 14.30
N PRO A 13 -34.38 3.37 13.12
CA PRO A 13 -33.84 2.99 11.82
C PRO A 13 -32.32 3.29 11.65
N GLY A 14 -31.76 4.25 12.39
CA GLY A 14 -30.32 4.57 12.39
C GLY A 14 -29.44 3.51 13.07
N GLY A 15 -29.95 2.80 14.07
CA GLY A 15 -29.18 1.78 14.80
C GLY A 15 -28.84 0.53 13.96
N ARG A 16 -29.76 0.10 13.11
CA ARG A 16 -29.54 -1.06 12.22
C ARG A 16 -28.50 -0.76 11.15
N ARG A 17 -28.54 0.43 10.55
CA ARG A 17 -27.55 0.87 9.54
C ARG A 17 -26.15 1.03 10.14
N ALA A 18 -26.03 1.55 11.35
CA ALA A 18 -24.75 1.68 12.03
C ALA A 18 -24.17 0.32 12.40
N ALA A 19 -24.98 -0.62 12.91
CA ALA A 19 -24.55 -2.00 13.19
C ALA A 19 -24.13 -2.75 11.92
N ASP A 20 -24.83 -2.55 10.80
CA ASP A 20 -24.53 -3.13 9.51
C ASP A 20 -23.19 -2.62 8.96
N LEU A 21 -22.94 -1.33 9.03
CA LEU A 21 -21.63 -0.72 8.65
C LEU A 21 -20.48 -1.23 9.52
N THR A 22 -20.73 -1.42 10.83
CA THR A 22 -19.72 -1.97 11.75
C THR A 22 -19.40 -3.43 11.42
N ALA A 23 -20.42 -4.26 11.13
CA ALA A 23 -20.22 -5.65 10.73
C ALA A 23 -19.46 -5.77 9.41
N ARG A 24 -19.77 -4.91 8.43
CA ARG A 24 -19.07 -4.85 7.14
C ARG A 24 -17.59 -4.52 7.34
N ALA A 25 -17.26 -3.51 8.15
CA ALA A 25 -15.88 -3.14 8.46
C ALA A 25 -15.14 -4.26 9.20
N GLN A 26 -15.78 -4.90 10.18
CA GLN A 26 -15.22 -6.03 10.93
C GLN A 26 -14.90 -7.22 10.01
N ILE A 27 -15.79 -7.56 9.08
CA ILE A 27 -15.56 -8.62 8.10
C ILE A 27 -14.40 -8.27 7.17
N ARG A 28 -14.34 -7.03 6.68
CA ARG A 28 -13.26 -6.54 5.82
C ARG A 28 -11.92 -6.64 6.54
N ASP A 29 -11.82 -6.18 7.77
CA ASP A 29 -10.58 -6.19 8.54
C ASP A 29 -10.10 -7.64 8.82
N ALA A 30 -11.02 -8.53 9.21
CA ALA A 30 -10.72 -9.95 9.35
C ALA A 30 -10.30 -10.62 8.02
N ALA A 31 -10.84 -10.15 6.89
CA ALA A 31 -10.43 -10.62 5.57
C ALA A 31 -9.02 -10.14 5.21
N ILE A 32 -8.66 -8.89 5.51
CA ILE A 32 -7.30 -8.36 5.29
C ILE A 32 -6.29 -9.21 6.06
N GLU A 33 -6.52 -9.49 7.34
CA GLU A 33 -5.66 -10.36 8.14
C GLU A 33 -5.58 -11.80 7.60
N SER A 34 -6.72 -12.36 7.19
CA SER A 34 -6.77 -13.72 6.64
C SER A 34 -6.02 -13.81 5.31
N PHE A 35 -6.14 -12.80 4.46
CA PHE A 35 -5.42 -12.72 3.20
C PHE A 35 -3.92 -12.48 3.42
N ALA A 36 -3.53 -11.67 4.38
CA ALA A 36 -2.12 -11.51 4.76
C ALA A 36 -1.52 -12.82 5.28
N ALA A 37 -2.21 -13.53 6.17
CA ALA A 37 -1.71 -14.76 6.76
C ALA A 37 -1.66 -15.94 5.77
N SER A 38 -2.76 -16.18 5.01
CA SER A 38 -2.97 -17.40 4.22
C SER A 38 -3.06 -17.16 2.72
N GLY A 39 -2.89 -15.92 2.27
CA GLY A 39 -3.07 -15.52 0.87
C GLY A 39 -4.53 -15.49 0.43
N PHE A 40 -4.75 -15.12 -0.83
CA PHE A 40 -6.09 -14.94 -1.40
C PHE A 40 -6.89 -16.25 -1.59
N ARG A 41 -6.34 -17.39 -1.16
CA ARG A 41 -7.08 -18.67 -1.12
C ARG A 41 -7.93 -18.84 0.13
N ALA A 42 -7.74 -18.02 1.19
CA ALA A 42 -8.56 -18.06 2.38
C ALA A 42 -10.05 -18.11 2.05
N SER A 43 -10.81 -19.01 2.67
CA SER A 43 -12.23 -19.22 2.39
C SER A 43 -13.10 -18.25 3.18
N PHE A 44 -14.36 -18.07 2.76
CA PHE A 44 -15.35 -17.33 3.57
C PHE A 44 -15.54 -17.94 4.96
N ARG A 45 -15.30 -19.24 5.10
CA ARG A 45 -15.38 -19.92 6.39
C ARG A 45 -14.24 -19.49 7.33
N ASP A 46 -13.02 -19.40 6.79
CA ASP A 46 -11.85 -18.96 7.57
C ASP A 46 -12.03 -17.50 8.02
N ILE A 47 -12.46 -16.64 7.08
CA ILE A 47 -12.73 -15.22 7.35
C ILE A 47 -13.86 -15.06 8.37
N ALA A 48 -14.96 -15.82 8.24
CA ALA A 48 -16.08 -15.80 9.15
C ALA A 48 -15.69 -16.20 10.57
N THR A 49 -14.85 -17.26 10.69
CA THR A 49 -14.31 -17.69 11.98
C THR A 49 -13.49 -16.58 12.64
N ARG A 50 -12.63 -15.93 11.89
CA ARG A 50 -11.81 -14.81 12.39
C ARG A 50 -12.66 -13.58 12.77
N ALA A 51 -13.66 -13.26 11.96
CA ALA A 51 -14.56 -12.13 12.20
C ALA A 51 -15.62 -12.41 13.29
N GLY A 52 -15.76 -13.64 13.77
CA GLY A 52 -16.81 -14.01 14.73
C GLY A 52 -18.23 -13.93 14.16
N VAL A 53 -18.39 -14.16 12.84
CA VAL A 53 -19.68 -14.07 12.14
C VAL A 53 -20.00 -15.35 11.37
N SER A 54 -21.20 -15.43 10.79
CA SER A 54 -21.55 -16.53 9.88
C SER A 54 -21.01 -16.28 8.46
N PRO A 55 -20.64 -17.33 7.69
CA PRO A 55 -20.29 -17.17 6.27
C PRO A 55 -21.42 -16.57 5.43
N ALA A 56 -22.67 -16.81 5.79
CA ALA A 56 -23.85 -16.22 5.14
C ALA A 56 -23.87 -14.68 5.28
N LEU A 57 -23.43 -14.15 6.41
CA LEU A 57 -23.33 -12.70 6.62
C LEU A 57 -22.28 -12.06 5.71
N ILE A 58 -21.15 -12.74 5.47
CA ILE A 58 -20.13 -12.28 4.51
C ILE A 58 -20.73 -12.23 3.10
N THR A 59 -21.43 -13.28 2.68
CA THR A 59 -22.10 -13.32 1.38
C THR A 59 -23.18 -12.24 1.27
N HIS A 60 -23.90 -11.94 2.34
CA HIS A 60 -24.89 -10.84 2.37
C HIS A 60 -24.24 -9.49 2.15
N HIS A 61 -23.12 -9.18 2.78
CA HIS A 61 -22.45 -7.88 2.70
C HIS A 61 -21.65 -7.66 1.41
N PHE A 62 -21.02 -8.70 0.87
CA PHE A 62 -20.05 -8.59 -0.20
C PHE A 62 -20.43 -9.34 -1.48
N GLY A 63 -21.38 -10.27 -1.41
CA GLY A 63 -21.84 -11.09 -2.54
C GLY A 63 -20.80 -12.13 -2.98
N SER A 64 -19.60 -11.68 -3.36
CA SER A 64 -18.54 -12.56 -3.85
C SER A 64 -17.20 -12.31 -3.18
N LYS A 65 -16.29 -13.29 -3.30
CA LYS A 65 -14.93 -13.20 -2.78
C LYS A 65 -14.12 -12.11 -3.51
N ASP A 66 -14.35 -11.93 -4.79
CA ASP A 66 -13.70 -10.89 -5.58
C ASP A 66 -14.18 -9.49 -5.18
N ALA A 67 -15.45 -9.33 -4.82
CA ALA A 67 -15.97 -8.07 -4.31
C ALA A 67 -15.37 -7.75 -2.93
N LEU A 68 -15.30 -8.73 -2.03
CA LEU A 68 -14.62 -8.59 -0.73
C LEU A 68 -13.14 -8.22 -0.93
N ARG A 69 -12.43 -8.91 -1.85
CA ARG A 69 -11.02 -8.62 -2.15
C ARG A 69 -10.84 -7.17 -2.64
N ARG A 70 -11.67 -6.70 -3.58
CA ARG A 70 -11.58 -5.31 -4.06
C ARG A 70 -11.74 -4.30 -2.93
N GLU A 71 -12.67 -4.53 -2.01
CA GLU A 71 -12.86 -3.64 -0.86
C GLU A 71 -11.68 -3.71 0.13
N CYS A 72 -11.07 -4.89 0.29
CA CYS A 72 -9.82 -5.03 1.05
C CYS A 72 -8.67 -4.29 0.36
N ASP A 73 -8.50 -4.42 -0.96
CA ASP A 73 -7.48 -3.72 -1.73
C ASP A 73 -7.59 -2.21 -1.56
N ASP A 74 -8.80 -1.64 -1.69
CA ASP A 74 -9.06 -0.21 -1.53
C ASP A 74 -8.74 0.27 -0.09
N GLU A 75 -9.10 -0.50 0.92
CA GLU A 75 -8.82 -0.18 2.32
C GLU A 75 -7.34 -0.28 2.66
N VAL A 76 -6.65 -1.32 2.19
CA VAL A 76 -5.21 -1.49 2.39
C VAL A 76 -4.44 -0.33 1.77
N LEU A 77 -4.76 0.07 0.53
CA LEU A 77 -4.14 1.22 -0.12
C LEU A 77 -4.35 2.51 0.67
N ARG A 78 -5.58 2.73 1.16
CA ARG A 78 -5.90 3.90 1.98
C ARG A 78 -5.09 3.93 3.29
N ARG A 79 -4.99 2.81 4.00
CA ARG A 79 -4.19 2.70 5.24
C ARG A 79 -2.70 2.83 4.96
N TYR A 80 -2.21 2.18 3.91
CA TYR A 80 -0.81 2.23 3.52
C TYR A 80 -0.36 3.66 3.17
N ALA A 81 -1.18 4.44 2.48
CA ALA A 81 -0.92 5.86 2.23
C ALA A 81 -0.77 6.65 3.54
N SER A 82 -1.66 6.44 4.51
CA SER A 82 -1.61 7.17 5.79
C SER A 82 -0.36 6.86 6.63
N VAL A 83 0.13 5.62 6.58
CA VAL A 83 1.39 5.23 7.24
C VAL A 83 2.59 5.93 6.61
N LYS A 84 2.64 6.00 5.28
CA LYS A 84 3.77 6.61 4.54
C LYS A 84 3.79 8.13 4.65
N THR A 85 2.65 8.81 4.56
CA THR A 85 2.57 10.28 4.66
C THR A 85 2.80 10.81 6.07
N GLY A 86 2.53 10.01 7.11
CA GLY A 86 2.84 10.36 8.50
C GLY A 86 4.35 10.36 8.82
N ALA A 87 5.20 9.86 7.92
CA ALA A 87 6.64 9.76 8.10
C ALA A 87 7.46 10.94 7.52
N ILE A 88 6.79 11.99 6.99
CA ILE A 88 7.43 13.15 6.34
C ILE A 88 6.86 14.44 6.97
N PRO A 89 7.61 15.48 7.30
CA PRO A 89 8.81 16.05 6.71
C PRO A 89 10.04 16.14 7.60
N ASP A 90 10.01 15.68 8.81
CA ASP A 90 11.19 15.62 9.66
C ASP A 90 11.63 14.16 9.81
N ILE A 91 12.84 13.81 9.35
CA ILE A 91 13.52 12.60 9.80
C ILE A 91 14.06 12.96 11.19
N PRO A 92 13.29 12.77 12.30
CA PRO A 92 13.76 13.19 13.60
C PRO A 92 14.86 12.25 14.05
N GLU A 93 15.77 12.73 14.89
CA GLU A 93 16.64 11.88 15.69
C GLU A 93 15.82 10.72 16.27
N GLY A 94 16.22 9.47 16.01
CA GLY A 94 15.46 8.28 16.40
C GLY A 94 14.44 7.75 15.37
N ALA A 95 14.37 8.31 14.15
CA ALA A 95 13.51 7.76 13.08
C ALA A 95 13.85 6.29 12.77
N ALA A 96 15.13 5.91 12.83
CA ALA A 96 15.57 4.52 12.69
C ALA A 96 15.02 3.61 13.80
N GLU A 97 14.72 4.14 14.98
CA GLU A 97 14.16 3.40 16.11
C GLU A 97 12.65 3.23 15.94
N ARG A 98 11.97 4.25 15.42
CA ARG A 98 10.54 4.19 15.05
C ARG A 98 10.24 3.29 13.87
N LEU A 99 11.15 3.18 12.89
CA LEU A 99 11.03 2.21 11.80
C LEU A 99 11.03 0.75 12.29
N ARG A 100 11.54 0.49 13.50
CA ARG A 100 11.60 -0.85 14.10
C ARG A 100 10.36 -1.18 14.93
N ASP A 101 9.62 -0.16 15.38
CA ASP A 101 8.43 -0.35 16.20
C ASP A 101 7.21 -0.57 15.30
N VAL A 102 7.27 -1.67 14.54
CA VAL A 102 6.24 -2.04 13.58
C VAL A 102 5.03 -2.56 14.33
N THR A 103 3.93 -1.89 14.16
CA THR A 103 2.64 -2.34 14.69
C THR A 103 2.15 -3.59 13.96
N HIS A 104 1.24 -4.34 14.59
CA HIS A 104 0.56 -5.48 13.95
C HIS A 104 -0.09 -5.08 12.62
N ASP A 105 -0.83 -3.96 12.62
CA ASP A 105 -1.50 -3.43 11.42
C ASP A 105 -0.52 -3.16 10.28
N GLU A 106 0.61 -2.50 10.53
CA GLU A 106 1.63 -2.21 9.53
C GLU A 106 2.24 -3.48 8.95
N ALA A 107 2.50 -4.48 9.78
CA ALA A 107 2.99 -5.78 9.35
C ALA A 107 1.98 -6.50 8.44
N VAL A 108 0.72 -6.52 8.85
CA VAL A 108 -0.38 -7.12 8.07
C VAL A 108 -0.53 -6.41 6.71
N LEU A 109 -0.52 -5.07 6.70
CA LEU A 109 -0.61 -4.29 5.47
C LEU A 109 0.56 -4.58 4.52
N THR A 110 1.79 -4.62 5.05
CA THR A 110 2.99 -4.91 4.26
C THR A 110 2.90 -6.28 3.58
N VAL A 111 2.57 -7.32 4.34
CA VAL A 111 2.43 -8.68 3.79
C VAL A 111 1.26 -8.79 2.82
N TYR A 112 0.13 -8.11 3.10
CA TYR A 112 -0.99 -8.06 2.16
C TYR A 112 -0.57 -7.49 0.81
N VAL A 113 0.15 -6.35 0.80
CA VAL A 113 0.67 -5.71 -0.42
C VAL A 113 1.57 -6.67 -1.19
N MET A 114 2.51 -7.35 -0.52
CA MET A 114 3.39 -8.33 -1.17
C MET A 114 2.60 -9.48 -1.81
N ARG A 115 1.57 -9.98 -1.12
CA ARG A 115 0.69 -11.01 -1.69
C ARG A 115 -0.13 -10.50 -2.86
N ALA A 116 -0.63 -9.27 -2.81
CA ALA A 116 -1.40 -8.67 -3.89
C ALA A 116 -0.55 -8.55 -5.16
N VAL A 117 0.66 -8.03 -5.03
CA VAL A 117 1.60 -7.88 -6.16
C VAL A 117 2.05 -9.24 -6.70
N SER A 118 2.40 -10.19 -5.82
CA SER A 118 2.83 -11.53 -6.24
C SER A 118 1.72 -12.37 -6.87
N SER A 119 0.44 -12.01 -6.69
CA SER A 119 -0.68 -12.73 -7.29
C SER A 119 -0.76 -12.59 -8.82
N GLY A 120 -0.08 -11.60 -9.39
CA GLY A 120 -0.04 -11.35 -10.83
C GLY A 120 -1.39 -10.92 -11.44
N GLY A 121 -1.42 -10.81 -12.76
CA GLY A 121 -2.62 -10.52 -13.53
C GLY A 121 -3.12 -9.07 -13.41
N ARG A 122 -4.31 -8.82 -13.97
CA ARG A 122 -4.89 -7.47 -14.05
C ARG A 122 -5.10 -6.81 -12.68
N SER A 123 -5.51 -7.58 -11.67
CA SER A 123 -5.73 -7.04 -10.32
C SER A 123 -4.44 -6.57 -9.69
N ALA A 124 -3.34 -7.32 -9.86
CA ALA A 124 -2.03 -6.91 -9.40
C ALA A 124 -1.53 -5.65 -10.11
N GLN A 125 -1.76 -5.56 -11.43
CA GLN A 125 -1.39 -4.37 -12.20
C GLN A 125 -2.13 -3.12 -11.69
N LEU A 126 -3.45 -3.20 -11.53
CA LEU A 126 -4.25 -2.09 -10.98
C LEU A 126 -3.81 -1.70 -9.56
N PHE A 127 -3.38 -2.67 -8.75
CA PHE A 127 -2.85 -2.40 -7.42
C PHE A 127 -1.51 -1.66 -7.49
N LEU A 128 -0.61 -2.11 -8.37
CA LEU A 128 0.69 -1.47 -8.60
C LEU A 128 0.52 -0.04 -9.15
N ASP A 129 -0.41 0.19 -10.08
CA ASP A 129 -0.68 1.51 -10.63
C ASP A 129 -1.09 2.48 -9.51
N ARG A 130 -2.03 2.09 -8.65
CA ARG A 130 -2.46 2.90 -7.50
C ARG A 130 -1.33 3.14 -6.50
N LEU A 131 -0.49 2.12 -6.24
CA LEU A 131 0.66 2.27 -5.37
C LEU A 131 1.69 3.23 -5.96
N THR A 132 1.90 3.19 -7.28
CA THR A 132 2.78 4.13 -8.00
C THR A 132 2.28 5.58 -7.89
N ASP A 133 0.96 5.80 -7.97
CA ASP A 133 0.36 7.13 -7.75
C ASP A 133 0.65 7.66 -6.34
N GLN A 134 0.53 6.81 -5.32
CA GLN A 134 0.89 7.20 -3.94
C GLN A 134 2.38 7.51 -3.79
N VAL A 135 3.26 6.75 -4.46
CA VAL A 135 4.71 7.05 -4.48
C VAL A 135 4.98 8.39 -5.16
N ARG A 136 4.23 8.72 -6.22
CA ARG A 136 4.32 10.04 -6.89
C ARG A 136 4.04 11.17 -5.93
N ASP A 137 2.93 11.11 -5.19
CA ASP A 137 2.55 12.14 -4.22
C ASP A 137 3.64 12.33 -3.15
N VAL A 138 4.20 11.23 -2.66
CA VAL A 138 5.30 11.25 -1.68
C VAL A 138 6.56 11.88 -2.25
N LEU A 139 7.01 11.47 -3.43
CA LEU A 139 8.23 12.03 -4.03
C LEU A 139 8.06 13.50 -4.40
N THR A 140 6.88 13.91 -4.85
CA THR A 140 6.57 15.33 -5.10
C THR A 140 6.69 16.15 -3.82
N ALA A 141 6.07 15.70 -2.73
CA ALA A 141 6.17 16.40 -1.45
C ALA A 141 7.61 16.46 -0.92
N TYR A 142 8.43 15.42 -1.15
CA TYR A 142 9.84 15.40 -0.76
C TYR A 142 10.68 16.38 -1.59
N GLU A 143 10.40 16.50 -2.88
CA GLU A 143 11.07 17.43 -3.76
C GLU A 143 10.72 18.89 -3.39
N GLU A 144 9.44 19.19 -3.14
CA GLU A 144 8.97 20.49 -2.67
C GLU A 144 9.58 20.88 -1.31
N ALA A 145 9.78 19.91 -0.41
CA ALA A 145 10.46 20.11 0.87
C ALA A 145 11.99 20.20 0.76
N GLY A 146 12.57 20.01 -0.43
CA GLY A 146 14.02 20.03 -0.66
C GLY A 146 14.76 18.82 -0.07
N LEU A 147 14.04 17.73 0.25
CA LEU A 147 14.60 16.50 0.82
C LEU A 147 15.23 15.59 -0.25
N ILE A 148 14.80 15.71 -1.49
CA ILE A 148 15.36 15.00 -2.63
C ILE A 148 15.69 15.97 -3.77
N ARG A 149 16.64 15.56 -4.62
CA ARG A 149 17.04 16.36 -5.79
C ARG A 149 15.98 16.30 -6.89
N PRO A 150 15.77 17.39 -7.65
CA PRO A 150 14.95 17.38 -8.86
C PRO A 150 15.37 16.28 -9.83
N SER A 151 14.40 15.73 -10.57
CA SER A 151 14.66 14.72 -11.60
C SER A 151 14.59 15.35 -13.00
N ARG A 152 15.40 14.85 -13.95
CA ARG A 152 15.27 15.15 -15.38
C ARG A 152 13.99 14.58 -15.98
N ASP A 153 13.53 13.42 -15.46
CA ASP A 153 12.25 12.80 -15.81
C ASP A 153 11.56 12.36 -14.52
N PRO A 154 10.71 13.22 -13.91
CA PRO A 154 10.02 12.92 -12.67
C PRO A 154 9.14 11.67 -12.76
N GLU A 155 8.45 11.47 -13.89
CA GLU A 155 7.56 10.33 -14.06
C GLU A 155 8.30 9.00 -14.22
N ALA A 156 9.40 8.97 -14.95
CA ALA A 156 10.25 7.78 -15.04
C ALA A 156 10.89 7.47 -13.68
N ARG A 157 11.32 8.50 -12.92
CA ARG A 157 11.85 8.33 -11.57
C ARG A 157 10.82 7.71 -10.64
N VAL A 158 9.56 8.18 -10.65
CA VAL A 158 8.47 7.62 -9.84
C VAL A 158 8.27 6.15 -10.15
N ARG A 159 8.15 5.79 -11.43
CA ARG A 159 7.97 4.38 -11.84
C ARG A 159 9.15 3.51 -11.43
N TYR A 160 10.36 3.96 -11.68
CA TYR A 160 11.57 3.20 -11.32
C TYR A 160 11.70 3.03 -9.81
N PHE A 161 11.46 4.10 -9.03
CA PHE A 161 11.52 4.06 -7.57
C PHE A 161 10.47 3.10 -6.99
N ALA A 162 9.22 3.18 -7.45
CA ALA A 162 8.16 2.28 -7.01
C ALA A 162 8.48 0.82 -7.32
N GLN A 163 8.97 0.53 -8.54
CA GLN A 163 9.33 -0.82 -8.96
C GLN A 163 10.55 -1.36 -8.21
N SER A 164 11.61 -0.56 -8.03
CA SER A 164 12.83 -1.01 -7.35
C SER A 164 12.59 -1.24 -5.86
N ALA A 165 11.89 -0.33 -5.18
CA ALA A 165 11.55 -0.49 -3.77
C ALA A 165 10.65 -1.70 -3.55
N MET A 166 9.62 -1.86 -4.38
CA MET A 166 8.70 -2.99 -4.31
C MET A 166 9.40 -4.30 -4.66
N GLY A 167 10.23 -4.31 -5.69
CA GLY A 167 11.00 -5.49 -6.12
C GLY A 167 11.94 -5.99 -5.02
N ALA A 168 12.65 -5.09 -4.35
CA ALA A 168 13.53 -5.45 -3.25
C ALA A 168 12.77 -6.10 -2.08
N VAL A 169 11.64 -5.52 -1.65
CA VAL A 169 10.79 -6.10 -0.59
C VAL A 169 10.16 -7.42 -1.05
N LEU A 170 9.72 -7.51 -2.31
CA LEU A 170 9.14 -8.73 -2.87
C LEU A 170 10.16 -9.87 -2.93
N MET A 171 11.40 -9.60 -3.27
CA MET A 171 12.49 -10.62 -3.24
C MET A 171 12.69 -11.15 -1.83
N GLN A 172 12.73 -10.30 -0.81
CA GLN A 172 12.80 -10.73 0.58
C GLN A 172 11.58 -11.58 0.97
N PHE A 173 10.38 -11.15 0.58
CA PHE A 173 9.13 -11.85 0.83
C PHE A 173 9.09 -13.27 0.22
N LEU A 174 9.65 -13.45 -0.98
CA LEU A 174 9.65 -14.73 -1.69
C LEU A 174 10.78 -15.67 -1.26
N THR A 175 11.89 -15.14 -0.76
CA THR A 175 13.11 -15.92 -0.48
C THR A 175 13.33 -16.20 1.00
N GLN A 176 12.78 -15.38 1.89
CA GLN A 176 12.91 -15.59 3.33
C GLN A 176 11.82 -16.52 3.87
N THR A 177 12.14 -17.27 4.91
CA THR A 177 11.19 -18.08 5.66
C THR A 177 10.65 -17.26 6.82
N TRP A 178 9.35 -17.13 6.91
CA TRP A 178 8.64 -16.44 7.98
C TRP A 178 7.29 -17.10 8.26
N THR A 179 6.79 -16.99 9.49
CA THR A 179 5.55 -17.62 9.93
C THR A 179 4.44 -16.61 10.20
N THR A 180 4.80 -15.37 10.56
CA THR A 180 3.83 -14.30 10.82
C THR A 180 4.23 -13.01 10.07
N PRO A 181 3.25 -12.14 9.77
CA PRO A 181 3.53 -10.82 9.17
C PRO A 181 4.55 -9.99 9.96
N GLU A 182 4.49 -10.05 11.30
CA GLU A 182 5.40 -9.33 12.18
C GLU A 182 6.83 -9.85 12.10
N GLU A 183 7.00 -11.18 11.97
CA GLU A 183 8.31 -11.79 11.79
C GLU A 183 8.95 -11.33 10.47
N PHE A 184 8.18 -11.35 9.38
CA PHE A 184 8.65 -10.84 8.08
C PHE A 184 9.07 -9.37 8.17
N THR A 185 8.18 -8.52 8.69
CA THR A 185 8.40 -7.06 8.71
C THR A 185 9.54 -6.69 9.65
N ARG A 186 9.68 -7.38 10.79
CA ARG A 186 10.80 -7.18 11.72
C ARG A 186 12.12 -7.60 11.08
N GLY A 187 12.16 -8.71 10.35
CA GLY A 187 13.34 -9.15 9.59
C GLY A 187 13.73 -8.14 8.52
N LEU A 188 12.76 -7.62 7.76
CA LEU A 188 12.97 -6.61 6.73
C LEU A 188 13.60 -5.31 7.29
N LEU A 189 13.16 -4.88 8.49
CA LEU A 189 13.59 -3.63 9.13
C LEU A 189 14.70 -3.84 10.17
N ALA A 190 15.28 -5.04 10.27
CA ALA A 190 16.36 -5.33 11.19
C ALA A 190 17.59 -4.46 10.89
N ARG A 191 18.26 -3.98 11.95
CA ARG A 191 19.42 -3.09 11.84
C ARG A 191 20.62 -3.75 11.16
N ASP A 192 20.79 -5.03 11.42
CA ASP A 192 21.83 -5.92 10.87
C ASP A 192 21.36 -6.67 9.62
N GLY A 193 20.18 -6.29 9.10
CA GLY A 193 19.60 -6.88 7.91
C GLY A 193 20.17 -6.28 6.61
N ASP A 194 20.06 -7.05 5.55
CA ASP A 194 20.57 -6.72 4.21
C ASP A 194 19.67 -5.78 3.42
N PHE A 195 18.81 -4.99 4.07
CA PHE A 195 17.81 -4.17 3.37
C PHE A 195 17.93 -2.67 3.64
N VAL A 196 17.78 -2.24 4.91
CA VAL A 196 17.64 -0.81 5.22
C VAL A 196 18.93 -0.03 5.01
N LEU A 197 20.06 -0.54 5.55
CA LEU A 197 21.34 0.18 5.45
C LEU A 197 21.82 0.28 4.01
N PRO A 198 21.91 -0.80 3.21
CA PRO A 198 22.32 -0.71 1.81
C PRO A 198 21.39 0.18 0.97
N MET A 199 20.07 0.17 1.24
CA MET A 199 19.11 1.05 0.58
C MET A 199 19.40 2.53 0.87
N LEU A 200 19.61 2.89 2.14
CA LEU A 200 19.91 4.27 2.53
C LEU A 200 21.23 4.74 1.96
N GLU A 201 22.26 3.92 2.01
CA GLU A 201 23.58 4.21 1.42
C GLU A 201 23.45 4.48 -0.09
N LEU A 202 22.76 3.58 -0.81
CA LEU A 202 22.55 3.73 -2.25
C LEU A 202 21.81 5.03 -2.62
N TYR A 203 20.77 5.42 -1.87
CA TYR A 203 20.01 6.62 -2.17
C TYR A 203 20.67 7.92 -1.71
N THR A 204 21.56 7.85 -0.71
CA THR A 204 22.22 9.04 -0.15
C THR A 204 23.57 9.31 -0.85
N GLU A 205 24.39 8.28 -0.99
CA GLU A 205 25.77 8.38 -1.49
C GLU A 205 25.87 7.96 -2.97
N GLY A 206 24.97 7.05 -3.41
CA GLY A 206 25.02 6.45 -4.73
C GLY A 206 25.99 5.27 -4.81
N LEU A 207 25.99 4.55 -5.93
CA LEU A 207 26.87 3.40 -6.18
C LEU A 207 28.11 3.79 -6.98
N LEU A 208 27.97 4.77 -7.88
CA LEU A 208 29.02 5.15 -8.82
C LEU A 208 29.85 6.32 -8.25
N SER A 209 31.16 6.20 -8.33
CA SER A 209 32.11 7.23 -7.87
C SER A 209 32.27 8.40 -8.86
N SER A 210 31.79 8.24 -10.11
CA SER A 210 31.88 9.25 -11.16
C SER A 210 30.53 9.42 -11.87
N PRO A 211 30.17 10.62 -12.32
CA PRO A 211 28.99 10.87 -13.15
C PRO A 211 29.14 10.43 -14.62
N ASP A 212 30.34 10.05 -15.06
CA ASP A 212 30.72 9.83 -16.47
C ASP A 212 29.74 8.91 -17.22
N MET A 213 29.25 7.84 -16.56
CA MET A 213 28.30 6.92 -17.19
C MET A 213 26.98 7.60 -17.52
N LEU A 214 26.47 8.45 -16.62
CA LEU A 214 25.25 9.22 -16.85
C LEU A 214 25.49 10.28 -17.93
N GLU A 215 26.61 10.97 -17.89
CA GLU A 215 26.98 12.01 -18.87
C GLU A 215 27.10 11.43 -20.27
N HIS A 216 27.77 10.30 -20.44
CA HIS A 216 27.88 9.60 -21.73
C HIS A 216 26.50 9.14 -22.24
N PHE A 217 25.67 8.56 -21.36
CA PHE A 217 24.33 8.16 -21.74
C PHE A 217 23.48 9.35 -22.23
N LEU A 218 23.54 10.48 -21.53
CA LEU A 218 22.81 11.70 -21.92
C LEU A 218 23.34 12.31 -23.24
N ALA A 219 24.65 12.23 -23.45
CA ALA A 219 25.25 12.69 -24.71
C ALA A 219 24.76 11.86 -25.92
N ASP A 220 24.53 10.56 -25.72
CA ASP A 220 24.07 9.64 -26.78
C ASP A 220 22.55 9.71 -27.01
N THR A 221 21.76 9.98 -25.97
CA THR A 221 20.29 9.88 -26.01
C THR A 221 19.57 11.24 -25.92
N GLY A 222 20.26 12.30 -25.54
CA GLY A 222 19.69 13.60 -25.16
C GLY A 222 19.19 13.64 -23.70
N ASP A 223 19.15 14.84 -23.13
CA ASP A 223 18.58 15.03 -21.80
C ASP A 223 17.05 15.14 -21.89
N PRO A 224 16.28 14.29 -21.18
CA PRO A 224 14.80 14.36 -21.17
C PRO A 224 14.26 15.73 -20.70
N SER A 225 15.01 16.47 -19.89
CA SER A 225 14.63 17.82 -19.43
C SER A 225 14.61 18.88 -20.55
N ASP A 226 15.30 18.63 -21.66
CA ASP A 226 15.33 19.50 -22.83
C ASP A 226 14.15 19.25 -23.80
N ALA A 227 13.36 18.21 -23.57
CA ALA A 227 12.19 17.91 -24.39
C ALA A 227 11.10 18.97 -24.16
N PRO A 228 10.51 19.55 -25.22
CA PRO A 228 9.43 20.53 -25.06
C PRO A 228 8.25 19.88 -24.33
N SER A 229 7.79 20.54 -23.28
CA SER A 229 6.61 20.11 -22.52
C SER A 229 5.46 19.87 -23.47
N GLN A 230 5.02 18.62 -23.61
CA GLN A 230 3.84 18.28 -24.42
C GLN A 230 2.56 18.77 -23.71
N SER A 231 2.38 20.08 -23.67
CA SER A 231 1.09 20.73 -23.39
C SER A 231 0.26 20.74 -24.69
N GLY A 232 -0.08 19.53 -25.16
CA GLY A 232 -0.97 19.33 -26.31
C GLY A 232 -2.41 19.21 -25.82
N THR A 233 -3.16 20.28 -25.90
CA THR A 233 -4.62 20.26 -25.91
C THR A 233 -5.07 19.28 -27.01
N PRO A 234 -5.95 18.31 -26.72
CA PRO A 234 -6.54 17.53 -27.80
C PRO A 234 -7.36 18.47 -28.68
N SER A 235 -6.94 18.64 -29.93
CA SER A 235 -7.72 19.32 -30.96
C SER A 235 -9.00 18.50 -31.19
N ASP A 236 -10.14 19.13 -30.99
CA ASP A 236 -11.46 18.63 -31.39
C ASP A 236 -11.43 18.20 -32.86
N PRO A 237 -12.02 17.05 -33.20
CA PRO A 237 -12.17 16.66 -34.60
C PRO A 237 -13.19 17.59 -35.29
N PRO A 238 -12.96 17.97 -36.56
CA PRO A 238 -13.87 18.82 -37.29
C PRO A 238 -15.22 18.14 -37.48
N ALA A 239 -16.27 18.87 -37.08
CA ALA A 239 -17.66 18.49 -37.36
C ALA A 239 -17.88 18.43 -38.87
N GLY A 240 -18.28 17.25 -39.38
CA GLY A 240 -18.75 16.98 -40.73
C GLY A 240 -20.01 16.11 -40.66
#